data_1ba65fe4c7a3f4e516ced81f8ede3f78
#
_entry.id   1ba65fe4c7a3f4e516ced81f8ede3f78
#
_cell.length_a   1.000
_cell.length_b   1.000
_cell.length_c   1.000
_cell.angle_alpha   90.00
_cell.angle_beta   90.00
_cell.angle_gamma   90.00
#
_symmetry.space_group_name_H-M   'P 1'
#
loop_
_entity.id
_entity.type
_entity.pdbx_description
1 polymer ?
#
loop_
_entity_poly.entity_id
_entity_poly.type
_entity_poly.pdbx_seq_one_letter_code
_entity_poly.pdbx_strand_id
1 'polypeptide(L)'
;MKRIILTFVILLTVAPLFAQGVYDDFIYTRQAVTERKVVDWPYLREADVLWAKRVWRVIDTREKQNQPMRWPKNPLNVILYNAVLTGKLTAYINDSLTSSRSPEEFRDYMAEMKAVTRFIDPNGDPDDPNNIEIDSVPLSLSSSDINKYKVVEDWIFDKKESRMYVRIIAIALIVYPQKEGVEIGEQNWAWLKYHKDASDEDIADVRGILVNMEVFNRQNDAARLTYDDWFEQRLFSSYIIKEANPYDAAIKDFSEFKDDGLSALLESERIKNELFEKEHDLWEY
;
A
#
# COMPACT_ATOMS: atom_id res chain seq x y z
N MET A 1 17.28 -36.93 -42.41
CA MET A 1 16.40 -35.84 -42.90
C MET A 1 15.02 -35.85 -42.26
N LYS A 2 14.24 -36.94 -42.25
CA LYS A 2 12.88 -36.94 -41.61
C LYS A 2 12.87 -36.59 -40.12
N ARG A 3 13.89 -36.97 -39.32
CA ARG A 3 13.98 -36.65 -37.87
C ARG A 3 14.32 -35.18 -37.62
N ILE A 4 15.09 -34.52 -38.50
CA ILE A 4 15.44 -33.10 -38.39
C ILE A 4 14.23 -32.23 -38.72
N ILE A 5 13.41 -32.66 -39.71
CA ILE A 5 12.18 -31.96 -40.08
C ILE A 5 11.16 -32.04 -38.97
N LEU A 6 11.07 -33.19 -38.26
CA LEU A 6 10.14 -33.37 -37.15
C LEU A 6 10.51 -32.49 -35.95
N THR A 7 11.82 -32.37 -35.64
CA THR A 7 12.29 -31.46 -34.55
C THR A 7 12.07 -29.98 -34.91
N PHE A 8 12.20 -29.61 -36.15
CA PHE A 8 11.96 -28.23 -36.61
C PHE A 8 10.47 -27.86 -36.59
N VAL A 9 9.58 -28.80 -36.87
CA VAL A 9 8.12 -28.61 -36.80
C VAL A 9 7.68 -28.49 -35.33
N ILE A 10 8.27 -29.27 -34.40
CA ILE A 10 7.96 -29.17 -32.96
C ILE A 10 8.48 -27.82 -32.39
N LEU A 11 9.62 -27.32 -32.87
CA LEU A 11 10.15 -26.02 -32.43
C LEU A 11 9.29 -24.85 -32.92
N LEU A 12 8.66 -24.97 -34.09
CA LEU A 12 7.79 -23.93 -34.67
C LEU A 12 6.41 -23.85 -33.95
N THR A 13 5.96 -24.93 -33.34
CA THR A 13 4.66 -24.97 -32.65
C THR A 13 4.71 -24.47 -31.20
N VAL A 14 5.90 -24.33 -30.60
CA VAL A 14 6.07 -23.86 -29.21
C VAL A 14 6.29 -22.34 -29.14
N ALA A 15 6.57 -21.68 -30.28
CA ALA A 15 6.87 -20.25 -30.30
C ALA A 15 5.71 -19.27 -30.06
N PRO A 16 4.42 -19.58 -30.23
CA PRO A 16 3.36 -18.58 -30.06
C PRO A 16 2.73 -18.50 -28.67
N LEU A 17 3.19 -19.27 -27.67
CA LEU A 17 2.54 -19.28 -26.36
C LEU A 17 2.93 -18.12 -25.42
N PHE A 18 3.86 -17.27 -25.82
CA PHE A 18 4.26 -16.10 -25.01
C PHE A 18 3.74 -14.76 -25.53
N ALA A 19 2.91 -14.74 -26.56
CA ALA A 19 2.39 -13.53 -27.19
C ALA A 19 0.92 -13.24 -26.86
N GLN A 20 0.42 -13.69 -25.70
CA GLN A 20 -0.80 -13.11 -25.16
C GLN A 20 -0.39 -11.87 -24.35
N GLY A 21 -0.09 -10.80 -25.08
CA GLY A 21 -0.05 -9.46 -24.52
C GLY A 21 -1.38 -9.18 -23.83
N VAL A 22 -1.31 -8.51 -22.69
CA VAL A 22 -2.48 -7.94 -22.03
C VAL A 22 -3.36 -7.31 -23.08
N TYR A 23 -4.61 -7.76 -23.18
CA TYR A 23 -5.59 -7.23 -24.14
C TYR A 23 -5.69 -5.71 -23.89
N ASP A 24 -5.11 -4.95 -24.80
CA ASP A 24 -5.24 -3.49 -24.77
C ASP A 24 -6.54 -3.14 -25.51
N ASP A 25 -7.56 -2.73 -24.77
CA ASP A 25 -8.88 -2.40 -25.30
C ASP A 25 -8.89 -1.16 -26.20
N PHE A 26 -7.73 -0.56 -26.49
CA PHE A 26 -7.61 0.65 -27.29
C PHE A 26 -7.18 0.35 -28.72
N ILE A 27 -7.58 1.23 -29.63
CA ILE A 27 -7.23 1.17 -31.06
C ILE A 27 -5.71 1.32 -31.29
N TYR A 28 -4.99 1.88 -30.30
CA TYR A 28 -3.54 2.12 -30.36
C TYR A 28 -2.78 1.35 -29.27
N THR A 29 -1.58 0.90 -29.59
CA THR A 29 -0.73 0.15 -28.65
C THR A 29 -0.22 1.07 -27.53
N ARG A 30 -0.38 0.61 -26.29
CA ARG A 30 0.03 1.32 -25.09
C ARG A 30 1.41 0.86 -24.61
N GLN A 31 2.42 1.70 -24.74
CA GLN A 31 3.79 1.40 -24.28
C GLN A 31 4.31 2.40 -23.23
N ALA A 32 3.80 3.63 -23.25
CA ALA A 32 4.36 4.74 -22.48
C ALA A 32 4.43 4.52 -20.95
N VAL A 33 3.57 3.66 -20.38
CA VAL A 33 3.57 3.39 -18.93
C VAL A 33 4.63 2.35 -18.55
N THR A 34 4.85 1.34 -19.40
CA THR A 34 5.79 0.23 -19.10
C THR A 34 7.25 0.64 -19.19
N GLU A 35 7.55 1.74 -19.90
CA GLU A 35 8.91 2.26 -20.08
C GLU A 35 9.30 3.35 -19.06
N ARG A 36 8.38 3.75 -18.20
CA ARG A 36 8.64 4.79 -17.19
C ARG A 36 9.64 4.31 -16.15
N LYS A 37 10.48 5.25 -15.72
CA LYS A 37 11.43 5.06 -14.62
C LYS A 37 11.10 6.01 -13.47
N VAL A 38 11.42 5.59 -12.28
CA VAL A 38 11.33 6.45 -11.10
C VAL A 38 12.26 7.64 -11.28
N VAL A 39 11.75 8.83 -11.02
CA VAL A 39 12.55 10.05 -10.94
C VAL A 39 12.97 10.22 -9.48
N ASP A 40 14.27 10.20 -9.24
CA ASP A 40 14.79 10.36 -7.89
C ASP A 40 14.48 11.77 -7.36
N TRP A 41 14.25 11.85 -6.05
CA TRP A 41 14.08 13.13 -5.41
C TRP A 41 15.39 13.94 -5.43
N PRO A 42 15.33 15.27 -5.55
CA PRO A 42 16.51 16.10 -5.45
C PRO A 42 17.21 15.88 -4.11
N TYR A 43 18.53 15.85 -4.14
CA TYR A 43 19.33 15.72 -2.92
C TYR A 43 19.11 16.94 -2.03
N LEU A 44 18.77 16.70 -0.79
CA LEU A 44 18.55 17.72 0.23
C LEU A 44 19.66 17.64 1.29
N ARG A 45 20.39 18.74 1.48
CA ARG A 45 21.41 18.83 2.52
C ARG A 45 20.75 19.18 3.85
N GLU A 46 21.15 18.53 4.92
CA GLU A 46 20.68 18.85 6.27
C GLU A 46 20.81 20.35 6.61
N ALA A 47 21.92 20.98 6.19
CA ALA A 47 22.17 22.41 6.40
C ALA A 47 21.17 23.33 5.68
N ASP A 48 20.47 22.85 4.65
CA ASP A 48 19.48 23.60 3.87
C ASP A 48 18.06 23.41 4.41
N VAL A 49 17.85 22.44 5.31
CA VAL A 49 16.57 22.22 5.99
C VAL A 49 16.36 23.29 7.05
N LEU A 50 15.36 24.15 6.84
CA LEU A 50 14.98 25.17 7.83
C LEU A 50 13.94 24.61 8.81
N TRP A 51 13.03 23.81 8.34
CA TRP A 51 11.94 23.22 9.13
C TRP A 51 11.58 21.85 8.57
N ALA A 52 11.23 20.93 9.46
CA ALA A 52 10.74 19.62 9.09
C ALA A 52 9.74 19.10 10.12
N LYS A 53 8.70 18.41 9.66
CA LYS A 53 7.71 17.76 10.51
C LYS A 53 7.23 16.46 9.90
N ARG A 54 7.19 15.39 10.71
CA ARG A 54 6.68 14.09 10.31
C ARG A 54 5.22 13.95 10.69
N VAL A 55 4.42 13.45 9.74
CA VAL A 55 3.00 13.19 9.93
C VAL A 55 2.62 11.80 9.43
N TRP A 56 1.64 11.19 10.07
CA TRP A 56 1.03 9.93 9.66
C TRP A 56 -0.37 10.20 9.19
N ARG A 57 -0.70 9.71 8.00
CA ARG A 57 -2.01 9.88 7.37
C ARG A 57 -2.63 8.54 7.07
N VAL A 58 -3.96 8.50 7.05
CA VAL A 58 -4.72 7.35 6.57
C VAL A 58 -5.46 7.73 5.30
N ILE A 59 -5.32 6.87 4.30
CA ILE A 59 -6.04 6.90 3.03
C ILE A 59 -7.07 5.78 3.06
N ASP A 60 -8.36 6.12 2.98
CA ASP A 60 -9.45 5.15 2.87
C ASP A 60 -9.89 5.05 1.40
N THR A 61 -9.76 3.87 0.81
CA THR A 61 -10.12 3.66 -0.61
C THR A 61 -11.62 3.69 -0.88
N ARG A 62 -12.45 3.71 0.17
CA ARG A 62 -13.91 3.85 0.04
C ARG A 62 -14.33 5.28 -0.25
N GLU A 63 -13.47 6.26 0.07
CA GLU A 63 -13.71 7.65 -0.27
C GLU A 63 -13.78 7.86 -1.78
N LYS A 64 -14.68 8.74 -2.22
CA LYS A 64 -14.95 8.98 -3.64
C LYS A 64 -13.72 9.38 -4.44
N GLN A 65 -12.83 10.18 -3.86
CA GLN A 65 -11.59 10.61 -4.49
C GLN A 65 -10.61 9.45 -4.68
N ASN A 66 -10.58 8.50 -3.74
CA ASN A 66 -9.66 7.36 -3.70
C ASN A 66 -10.16 6.13 -4.46
N GLN A 67 -11.40 6.15 -4.96
CA GLN A 67 -11.98 5.02 -5.72
C GLN A 67 -11.11 4.55 -6.91
N PRO A 68 -10.37 5.42 -7.65
CA PRO A 68 -9.49 4.96 -8.72
C PRO A 68 -8.45 3.94 -8.26
N MET A 69 -8.05 3.95 -6.97
CA MET A 69 -7.11 2.96 -6.38
C MET A 69 -7.69 1.54 -6.33
N ARG A 70 -9.00 1.39 -6.47
CA ARG A 70 -9.72 0.11 -6.51
C ARG A 70 -10.08 -0.32 -7.93
N TRP A 71 -9.47 0.28 -8.94
CA TRP A 71 -9.76 -0.07 -10.33
C TRP A 71 -9.52 -1.56 -10.62
N PRO A 72 -10.53 -2.31 -11.16
CA PRO A 72 -10.45 -3.76 -11.28
C PRO A 72 -9.29 -4.28 -12.12
N LYS A 73 -8.77 -3.48 -13.07
CA LYS A 73 -7.62 -3.89 -13.90
C LYS A 73 -6.31 -3.89 -13.07
N ASN A 74 -6.11 -2.87 -12.22
CA ASN A 74 -4.90 -2.68 -11.43
C ASN A 74 -5.23 -2.17 -10.01
N PRO A 75 -5.89 -2.94 -9.15
CA PRO A 75 -6.19 -2.47 -7.81
C PRO A 75 -4.92 -2.43 -6.94
N LEU A 76 -4.70 -1.31 -6.26
CA LEU A 76 -3.49 -1.07 -5.47
C LEU A 76 -3.28 -2.14 -4.38
N ASN A 77 -4.34 -2.57 -3.74
CA ASN A 77 -4.29 -3.63 -2.72
C ASN A 77 -3.71 -4.94 -3.27
N VAL A 78 -4.10 -5.35 -4.48
CA VAL A 78 -3.60 -6.57 -5.12
C VAL A 78 -2.13 -6.40 -5.54
N ILE A 79 -1.77 -5.23 -6.07
CA ILE A 79 -0.40 -4.94 -6.48
C ILE A 79 0.56 -5.06 -5.30
N LEU A 80 0.29 -4.33 -4.21
CA LEU A 80 1.16 -4.31 -3.02
C LEU A 80 1.14 -5.65 -2.27
N TYR A 81 -0.03 -6.27 -2.11
CA TYR A 81 -0.18 -7.58 -1.49
C TYR A 81 0.66 -8.64 -2.20
N ASN A 82 0.54 -8.75 -3.52
CA ASN A 82 1.30 -9.71 -4.31
C ASN A 82 2.80 -9.38 -4.32
N ALA A 83 3.19 -8.12 -4.30
CA ALA A 83 4.59 -7.71 -4.24
C ALA A 83 5.26 -8.15 -2.94
N VAL A 84 4.54 -8.10 -1.81
CA VAL A 84 5.01 -8.62 -0.52
C VAL A 84 5.10 -10.14 -0.55
N LEU A 85 4.04 -10.84 -0.97
CA LEU A 85 4.02 -12.30 -0.99
C LEU A 85 5.02 -12.94 -1.96
N THR A 86 5.34 -12.25 -3.05
CA THR A 86 6.36 -12.72 -4.01
C THR A 86 7.78 -12.32 -3.62
N GLY A 87 7.95 -11.63 -2.48
CA GLY A 87 9.27 -11.17 -2.01
C GLY A 87 9.87 -10.04 -2.86
N LYS A 88 9.08 -9.41 -3.74
CA LYS A 88 9.53 -8.24 -4.50
C LYS A 88 9.67 -7.00 -3.64
N LEU A 89 8.85 -6.85 -2.60
CA LEU A 89 8.96 -5.80 -1.60
C LEU A 89 9.31 -6.41 -0.25
N THR A 90 10.24 -5.78 0.43
CA THR A 90 10.55 -6.11 1.82
C THR A 90 9.44 -5.57 2.72
N ALA A 91 8.83 -6.44 3.49
CA ALA A 91 7.81 -6.10 4.46
C ALA A 91 8.44 -5.87 5.83
N TYR A 92 8.15 -4.72 6.44
CA TYR A 92 8.64 -4.33 7.75
C TYR A 92 7.52 -4.41 8.79
N ILE A 93 7.91 -4.62 10.04
CA ILE A 93 6.98 -4.72 11.17
C ILE A 93 6.51 -3.34 11.62
N ASN A 94 7.41 -2.37 11.62
CA ASN A 94 7.22 -1.04 12.19
C ASN A 94 7.44 0.05 11.14
N ASP A 95 6.95 1.24 11.41
CA ASP A 95 7.17 2.46 10.64
C ASP A 95 8.63 2.95 10.61
N SER A 96 9.45 2.49 11.58
CA SER A 96 10.89 2.76 11.63
C SER A 96 11.68 1.99 10.57
N LEU A 97 11.07 1.01 9.85
CA LEU A 97 11.66 0.20 8.80
C LEU A 97 12.96 -0.53 9.22
N THR A 98 13.07 -0.90 10.52
CA THR A 98 14.28 -1.53 11.07
C THR A 98 14.22 -3.05 11.09
N SER A 99 13.02 -3.60 11.27
CA SER A 99 12.81 -5.04 11.39
C SER A 99 11.92 -5.54 10.27
N SER A 100 12.44 -6.43 9.45
CA SER A 100 11.70 -7.08 8.35
C SER A 100 11.27 -8.49 8.72
N ARG A 101 10.25 -8.98 8.03
CA ARG A 101 9.81 -10.38 8.06
C ARG A 101 9.95 -10.98 6.68
N SER A 102 10.15 -12.29 6.62
CA SER A 102 10.10 -13.01 5.36
C SER A 102 8.67 -13.04 4.80
N PRO A 103 8.49 -13.23 3.48
CA PRO A 103 7.15 -13.35 2.88
C PRO A 103 6.32 -14.50 3.47
N GLU A 104 6.98 -15.59 3.90
CA GLU A 104 6.33 -16.72 4.53
C GLU A 104 5.83 -16.37 5.92
N GLU A 105 6.67 -15.75 6.75
CA GLU A 105 6.28 -15.26 8.07
C GLU A 105 5.15 -14.23 8.00
N PHE A 106 5.12 -13.40 6.95
CA PHE A 106 4.01 -12.46 6.73
C PHE A 106 2.71 -13.16 6.37
N ARG A 107 2.78 -14.22 5.58
CA ARG A 107 1.60 -15.02 5.24
C ARG A 107 1.01 -15.66 6.49
N ASP A 108 1.87 -16.21 7.35
CA ASP A 108 1.45 -16.95 8.54
C ASP A 108 1.09 -16.03 9.71
N TYR A 109 1.69 -14.84 9.77
CA TYR A 109 1.48 -13.88 10.88
C TYR A 109 0.02 -13.47 11.07
N MET A 110 -0.73 -13.40 9.98
CA MET A 110 -2.16 -13.06 10.00
C MET A 110 -3.06 -14.26 9.65
N ALA A 111 -2.46 -15.44 9.46
CA ALA A 111 -3.23 -16.67 9.30
C ALA A 111 -3.79 -17.10 10.66
N GLU A 112 -4.94 -16.57 11.02
CA GLU A 112 -5.66 -17.07 12.18
C GLU A 112 -6.22 -18.45 11.86
N MET A 113 -6.05 -19.35 12.81
CA MET A 113 -6.68 -20.66 12.78
C MET A 113 -8.16 -20.50 13.15
N LYS A 114 -9.03 -20.51 12.16
CA LYS A 114 -10.46 -20.54 12.42
C LYS A 114 -10.88 -21.97 12.76
N ALA A 115 -11.40 -22.15 13.96
CA ALA A 115 -12.05 -23.41 14.31
C ALA A 115 -13.30 -23.59 13.42
N VAL A 116 -13.26 -24.60 12.56
CA VAL A 116 -14.42 -24.99 11.74
C VAL A 116 -14.95 -26.29 12.29
N THR A 117 -16.19 -26.25 12.73
CA THR A 117 -16.90 -27.46 13.18
C THR A 117 -17.24 -28.30 11.96
N ARG A 118 -16.72 -29.50 11.91
CA ARG A 118 -16.99 -30.48 10.88
C ARG A 118 -17.81 -31.62 11.49
N PHE A 119 -18.90 -31.99 10.87
CA PHE A 119 -19.67 -33.16 11.31
C PHE A 119 -18.99 -34.41 10.73
N ILE A 120 -18.74 -35.38 11.59
CA ILE A 120 -18.15 -36.70 11.22
C ILE A 120 -19.16 -37.48 10.36
N ASP A 121 -20.44 -37.48 10.78
CA ASP A 121 -21.54 -37.99 10.02
C ASP A 121 -22.53 -36.86 9.66
N PRO A 122 -22.65 -36.50 8.37
CA PRO A 122 -23.60 -35.46 7.92
C PRO A 122 -25.08 -35.77 8.22
N ASN A 123 -25.42 -37.03 8.46
CA ASN A 123 -26.78 -37.49 8.79
C ASN A 123 -26.96 -37.80 10.29
N GLY A 124 -25.88 -37.63 11.07
CA GLY A 124 -25.90 -37.83 12.52
C GLY A 124 -26.57 -36.67 13.25
N ASP A 125 -26.79 -36.86 14.56
CA ASP A 125 -27.35 -35.81 15.41
C ASP A 125 -26.37 -34.63 15.50
N PRO A 126 -26.77 -33.39 15.11
CA PRO A 126 -25.92 -32.19 15.19
C PRO A 126 -25.53 -31.82 16.62
N ASP A 127 -26.28 -32.24 17.60
CA ASP A 127 -26.06 -31.96 19.02
C ASP A 127 -25.24 -33.04 19.75
N ASP A 128 -24.84 -34.12 19.05
CA ASP A 128 -24.00 -35.17 19.62
C ASP A 128 -22.53 -34.71 19.64
N PRO A 129 -21.91 -34.53 20.84
CA PRO A 129 -20.51 -34.10 20.96
C PRO A 129 -19.51 -35.04 20.27
N ASN A 130 -19.89 -36.33 20.07
CA ASN A 130 -19.03 -37.29 19.37
C ASN A 130 -19.13 -37.19 17.85
N ASN A 131 -20.12 -36.49 17.31
CA ASN A 131 -20.28 -36.24 15.89
C ASN A 131 -19.61 -34.97 15.40
N ILE A 132 -18.95 -34.25 16.32
CA ILE A 132 -18.32 -32.96 16.05
C ILE A 132 -16.81 -33.14 16.10
N GLU A 133 -16.14 -32.87 14.96
CA GLU A 133 -14.71 -32.72 14.87
C GLU A 133 -14.42 -31.22 14.69
N ILE A 134 -13.59 -30.66 15.57
CA ILE A 134 -13.14 -29.29 15.46
C ILE A 134 -11.85 -29.29 14.65
N ASP A 135 -11.95 -28.93 13.38
CA ASP A 135 -10.81 -28.76 12.50
C ASP A 135 -10.38 -27.28 12.50
N SER A 136 -9.10 -27.02 12.42
CA SER A 136 -8.58 -25.67 12.37
C SER A 136 -8.11 -25.35 10.96
N VAL A 137 -8.86 -24.45 10.28
CA VAL A 137 -8.52 -23.99 8.94
C VAL A 137 -7.84 -22.63 9.04
N PRO A 138 -6.65 -22.46 8.43
CA PRO A 138 -6.01 -21.15 8.43
C PRO A 138 -6.86 -20.15 7.63
N LEU A 139 -7.28 -19.09 8.29
CA LEU A 139 -7.94 -17.95 7.66
C LEU A 139 -6.84 -17.06 7.07
N SER A 140 -6.49 -17.26 5.81
CA SER A 140 -5.54 -16.41 5.13
C SER A 140 -6.18 -15.06 4.81
N LEU A 141 -5.50 -13.97 5.17
CA LEU A 141 -5.85 -12.65 4.69
C LEU A 141 -5.78 -12.59 3.16
N SER A 142 -6.79 -11.95 2.59
CA SER A 142 -6.87 -11.71 1.16
C SER A 142 -6.57 -10.24 0.85
N SER A 143 -6.13 -9.98 -0.36
CA SER A 143 -5.99 -8.60 -0.84
C SER A 143 -7.27 -7.77 -0.71
N SER A 144 -8.45 -8.41 -0.75
CA SER A 144 -9.75 -7.76 -0.56
C SER A 144 -9.97 -7.17 0.83
N ASP A 145 -9.22 -7.64 1.84
CA ASP A 145 -9.34 -7.19 3.22
C ASP A 145 -8.60 -5.87 3.45
N ILE A 146 -7.76 -5.46 2.49
CA ILE A 146 -7.00 -4.23 2.53
C ILE A 146 -7.82 -3.12 1.87
N ASN A 147 -8.39 -2.24 2.69
CA ASN A 147 -9.20 -1.11 2.24
C ASN A 147 -8.64 0.25 2.67
N LYS A 148 -7.63 0.25 3.52
CA LYS A 148 -6.98 1.46 4.01
C LYS A 148 -5.47 1.34 3.94
N TYR A 149 -4.82 2.49 3.79
CA TYR A 149 -3.37 2.61 3.80
C TYR A 149 -2.96 3.68 4.80
N LYS A 150 -1.92 3.41 5.57
CA LYS A 150 -1.29 4.42 6.42
C LYS A 150 -0.03 4.91 5.72
N VAL A 151 0.15 6.21 5.62
CA VAL A 151 1.30 6.83 4.95
C VAL A 151 2.05 7.67 5.95
N VAL A 152 3.37 7.52 5.98
CA VAL A 152 4.28 8.36 6.75
C VAL A 152 4.93 9.34 5.79
N GLU A 153 4.83 10.63 6.11
CA GLU A 153 5.34 11.72 5.30
C GLU A 153 6.23 12.64 6.11
N ASP A 154 7.32 13.11 5.51
CA ASP A 154 8.11 14.20 6.03
C ASP A 154 7.83 15.46 5.21
N TRP A 155 7.36 16.50 5.90
CA TRP A 155 7.19 17.84 5.39
C TRP A 155 8.47 18.60 5.69
N ILE A 156 9.15 19.08 4.66
CA ILE A 156 10.50 19.64 4.76
C ILE A 156 10.54 20.96 4.00
N PHE A 157 10.95 22.03 4.66
CA PHE A 157 11.18 23.31 4.01
C PHE A 157 12.66 23.52 3.74
N ASP A 158 12.99 23.61 2.44
CA ASP A 158 14.34 23.94 1.97
C ASP A 158 14.51 25.46 1.87
N LYS A 159 15.38 26.03 2.73
CA LYS A 159 15.66 27.47 2.73
C LYS A 159 16.41 27.93 1.50
N LYS A 160 17.15 27.04 0.82
CA LYS A 160 17.93 27.40 -0.36
C LYS A 160 17.04 27.61 -1.57
N GLU A 161 16.04 26.75 -1.74
CA GLU A 161 15.08 26.82 -2.84
C GLU A 161 13.80 27.57 -2.45
N SER A 162 13.65 27.92 -1.14
CA SER A 162 12.42 28.51 -0.56
C SER A 162 11.18 27.68 -0.94
N ARG A 163 11.27 26.35 -0.76
CA ARG A 163 10.25 25.42 -1.21
C ARG A 163 9.93 24.38 -0.15
N MET A 164 8.63 24.06 -0.04
CA MET A 164 8.17 22.94 0.77
C MET A 164 8.21 21.65 -0.06
N TYR A 165 8.86 20.62 0.47
CA TYR A 165 8.85 19.26 -0.06
C TYR A 165 8.06 18.35 0.88
N VAL A 166 7.20 17.54 0.32
CA VAL A 166 6.52 16.49 1.05
C VAL A 166 6.99 15.15 0.51
N ARG A 167 7.71 14.39 1.33
CA ARG A 167 8.28 13.10 0.93
C ARG A 167 7.61 11.96 1.69
N ILE A 168 7.05 11.01 0.96
CA ILE A 168 6.48 9.80 1.53
C ILE A 168 7.65 8.85 1.85
N ILE A 169 7.73 8.42 3.11
CA ILE A 169 8.80 7.51 3.59
C ILE A 169 8.34 6.07 3.54
N ALA A 170 7.13 5.81 4.03
CA ALA A 170 6.59 4.47 4.16
C ALA A 170 5.08 4.43 3.91
N ILE A 171 4.62 3.29 3.41
CA ILE A 171 3.20 2.97 3.29
C ILE A 171 2.94 1.68 4.06
N ALA A 172 1.93 1.68 4.94
CA ALA A 172 1.43 0.46 5.58
C ALA A 172 0.10 0.04 4.98
N LEU A 173 -0.04 -1.27 4.85
CA LEU A 173 -1.30 -1.92 4.51
C LEU A 173 -2.08 -2.17 5.79
N ILE A 174 -3.31 -1.67 5.86
CA ILE A 174 -4.18 -1.80 7.03
C ILE A 174 -5.21 -2.89 6.77
N VAL A 175 -5.35 -3.78 7.74
CA VAL A 175 -6.31 -4.87 7.76
C VAL A 175 -7.13 -4.85 9.04
N TYR A 176 -8.30 -5.48 9.00
CA TYR A 176 -9.19 -5.65 10.15
C TYR A 176 -9.35 -7.16 10.39
N PRO A 177 -8.40 -7.79 11.10
CA PRO A 177 -8.49 -9.22 11.38
C PRO A 177 -9.67 -9.50 12.30
N GLN A 178 -10.33 -10.63 12.05
CA GLN A 178 -11.41 -11.15 12.89
C GLN A 178 -10.90 -12.37 13.65
N LYS A 179 -11.09 -12.40 14.95
CA LYS A 179 -10.79 -13.54 15.79
C LYS A 179 -12.07 -14.06 16.42
N GLU A 180 -12.38 -15.35 16.17
CA GLU A 180 -13.59 -15.97 16.66
C GLU A 180 -14.89 -15.19 16.33
N GLY A 181 -14.90 -14.50 15.16
CA GLY A 181 -16.01 -13.65 14.72
C GLY A 181 -16.06 -12.25 15.34
N VAL A 182 -15.05 -11.89 16.15
CA VAL A 182 -14.90 -10.54 16.73
C VAL A 182 -13.82 -9.79 16.00
N GLU A 183 -14.10 -8.57 15.52
CA GLU A 183 -13.08 -7.69 14.96
C GLU A 183 -12.09 -7.25 16.04
N ILE A 184 -10.80 -7.53 15.81
CA ILE A 184 -9.73 -7.14 16.75
C ILE A 184 -9.40 -5.63 16.65
N GLY A 185 -9.92 -4.98 15.60
CA GLY A 185 -9.61 -3.60 15.28
C GLY A 185 -8.56 -3.45 14.20
N GLU A 186 -8.12 -2.22 14.00
CA GLU A 186 -7.19 -1.83 12.94
C GLU A 186 -5.78 -2.35 13.25
N GLN A 187 -5.21 -3.12 12.33
CA GLN A 187 -3.85 -3.64 12.41
C GLN A 187 -3.04 -3.27 11.16
N ASN A 188 -1.79 -2.88 11.36
CA ASN A 188 -0.87 -2.70 10.24
C ASN A 188 -0.34 -4.08 9.84
N TRP A 189 -0.71 -4.55 8.65
CA TRP A 189 -0.27 -5.86 8.15
C TRP A 189 1.20 -5.85 7.76
N ALA A 190 1.61 -4.83 6.96
CA ALA A 190 2.98 -4.67 6.53
C ALA A 190 3.29 -3.18 6.34
N TRP A 191 4.48 -2.77 6.75
CA TRP A 191 5.08 -1.50 6.37
C TRP A 191 5.99 -1.72 5.18
N LEU A 192 5.91 -0.84 4.19
CA LEU A 192 6.67 -0.90 2.95
C LEU A 192 7.47 0.38 2.77
N LYS A 193 8.75 0.27 2.46
CA LYS A 193 9.59 1.43 2.15
C LYS A 193 9.12 2.05 0.82
N TYR A 194 8.74 3.33 0.85
CA TYR A 194 8.18 3.99 -0.32
C TYR A 194 9.24 4.32 -1.36
N HIS A 195 10.35 4.88 -0.93
CA HIS A 195 11.49 5.23 -1.79
C HIS A 195 12.78 4.71 -1.16
N LYS A 196 13.62 4.09 -1.98
CA LYS A 196 14.91 3.58 -1.54
C LYS A 196 15.92 4.72 -1.38
N ASP A 197 16.80 4.60 -0.41
CA ASP A 197 17.94 5.48 -0.30
C ASP A 197 19.04 5.07 -1.29
N ALA A 198 19.92 5.99 -1.63
CA ALA A 198 21.05 5.72 -2.54
C ALA A 198 21.99 4.58 -2.04
N SER A 199 21.94 4.28 -0.73
CA SER A 199 22.68 3.18 -0.09
C SER A 199 22.02 1.80 -0.24
N ASP A 200 20.76 1.76 -0.64
CA ASP A 200 19.95 0.54 -0.65
C ASP A 200 19.77 0.01 -2.09
N GLU A 201 20.86 -0.20 -2.82
CA GLU A 201 20.82 -0.60 -4.24
C GLU A 201 20.04 -1.89 -4.48
N ASP A 202 20.06 -2.82 -3.54
CA ASP A 202 19.44 -4.15 -3.67
C ASP A 202 17.99 -4.22 -3.18
N ILE A 203 17.47 -3.16 -2.54
CA ILE A 203 16.12 -3.16 -1.98
C ILE A 203 15.15 -2.57 -3.00
N ALA A 204 14.16 -3.36 -3.37
CA ALA A 204 13.04 -2.86 -4.15
C ALA A 204 12.14 -1.96 -3.29
N ASP A 205 11.77 -0.83 -3.82
CA ASP A 205 10.88 0.15 -3.21
C ASP A 205 9.49 0.14 -3.85
N VAL A 206 8.55 0.74 -3.17
CA VAL A 206 7.16 0.84 -3.64
C VAL A 206 7.10 1.65 -4.94
N ARG A 207 7.85 2.75 -5.06
CA ARG A 207 7.89 3.59 -6.25
C ARG A 207 8.33 2.82 -7.49
N GLY A 208 9.35 1.94 -7.35
CA GLY A 208 9.85 1.11 -8.45
C GLY A 208 8.78 0.18 -9.04
N ILE A 209 7.82 -0.25 -8.22
CA ILE A 209 6.68 -1.04 -8.70
C ILE A 209 5.58 -0.13 -9.25
N LEU A 210 5.24 0.94 -8.53
CA LEU A 210 4.10 1.80 -8.85
C LEU A 210 4.29 2.66 -10.09
N VAL A 211 5.53 2.96 -10.48
CA VAL A 211 5.84 3.78 -11.66
C VAL A 211 5.33 3.16 -12.97
N ASN A 212 5.23 1.82 -13.02
CA ASN A 212 4.75 1.07 -14.19
C ASN A 212 3.30 0.60 -14.03
N MET A 213 2.63 0.94 -12.92
CA MET A 213 1.25 0.54 -12.63
C MET A 213 0.30 1.70 -12.88
N GLU A 214 -0.58 1.52 -13.86
CA GLU A 214 -1.56 2.53 -14.25
C GLU A 214 -2.72 2.59 -13.25
N VAL A 215 -3.14 3.80 -12.89
CA VAL A 215 -4.34 4.10 -12.13
C VAL A 215 -5.42 4.67 -13.05
N PHE A 216 -6.70 4.42 -12.76
CA PHE A 216 -7.79 4.94 -13.56
C PHE A 216 -7.87 6.46 -13.50
N ASN A 217 -7.76 7.12 -14.68
CA ASN A 217 -7.94 8.56 -14.79
C ASN A 217 -9.40 8.85 -15.18
N ARG A 218 -10.15 9.45 -14.25
CA ARG A 218 -11.58 9.76 -14.44
C ARG A 218 -11.84 10.86 -15.47
N GLN A 219 -10.84 11.68 -15.78
CA GLN A 219 -11.00 12.85 -16.62
C GLN A 219 -10.64 12.59 -18.08
N ASN A 220 -9.65 11.72 -18.32
CA ASN A 220 -9.16 11.48 -19.68
C ASN A 220 -8.47 10.11 -19.77
N ASP A 221 -9.08 9.19 -20.50
CA ASP A 221 -8.53 7.84 -20.70
C ASP A 221 -7.23 7.82 -21.51
N ALA A 222 -6.96 8.86 -22.30
CA ALA A 222 -5.71 8.98 -23.04
C ALA A 222 -4.55 9.52 -22.18
N ALA A 223 -4.83 10.34 -21.18
CA ALA A 223 -3.84 10.86 -20.24
C ALA A 223 -3.61 9.82 -19.14
N ARG A 224 -2.49 9.13 -19.26
CA ARG A 224 -2.13 8.04 -18.37
C ARG A 224 -1.49 8.55 -17.11
N LEU A 225 -2.04 8.12 -16.02
CA LEU A 225 -1.56 8.39 -14.67
C LEU A 225 -1.04 7.07 -14.08
N THR A 226 0.14 7.08 -13.52
CA THR A 226 0.65 5.95 -12.74
C THR A 226 0.34 6.14 -11.26
N TYR A 227 0.44 5.08 -10.47
CA TYR A 227 0.32 5.22 -9.02
C TYR A 227 1.45 6.07 -8.43
N ASP A 228 2.66 6.06 -9.01
CA ASP A 228 3.75 6.96 -8.59
C ASP A 228 3.33 8.42 -8.79
N ASP A 229 2.81 8.79 -9.99
CA ASP A 229 2.27 10.12 -10.25
C ASP A 229 1.12 10.48 -9.29
N TRP A 230 0.25 9.51 -8.97
CA TRP A 230 -0.88 9.70 -8.06
C TRP A 230 -0.44 10.09 -6.66
N PHE A 231 0.57 9.43 -6.13
CA PHE A 231 1.11 9.71 -4.81
C PHE A 231 1.95 11.00 -4.80
N GLU A 232 2.83 11.20 -5.77
CA GLU A 232 3.70 12.39 -5.86
C GLU A 232 2.89 13.67 -6.07
N GLN A 233 1.83 13.63 -6.89
CA GLN A 233 0.91 14.76 -7.10
C GLN A 233 -0.16 14.88 -6.01
N ARG A 234 -0.17 13.97 -5.03
CA ARG A 234 -1.09 13.97 -3.89
C ARG A 234 -2.58 13.99 -4.30
N LEU A 235 -2.94 13.21 -5.32
CA LEU A 235 -4.30 13.16 -5.87
C LEU A 235 -5.28 12.35 -5.00
N PHE A 236 -4.89 11.98 -3.79
CA PHE A 236 -5.68 11.21 -2.83
C PHE A 236 -6.26 12.09 -1.72
N SER A 237 -7.41 11.68 -1.20
CA SER A 237 -7.97 12.19 0.05
C SER A 237 -7.41 11.40 1.23
N SER A 238 -7.08 12.08 2.33
CA SER A 238 -6.54 11.46 3.53
C SER A 238 -6.76 12.34 4.76
N TYR A 239 -6.74 11.72 5.93
CA TYR A 239 -6.78 12.44 7.21
C TYR A 239 -5.55 12.11 8.06
N ILE A 240 -5.10 13.09 8.84
CA ILE A 240 -3.93 12.95 9.72
C ILE A 240 -4.39 12.23 10.99
N ILE A 241 -3.63 11.20 11.39
CA ILE A 241 -3.88 10.44 12.61
C ILE A 241 -2.86 10.72 13.70
N LYS A 242 -1.68 11.22 13.31
CA LYS A 242 -0.58 11.49 14.22
C LYS A 242 0.35 12.52 13.59
N GLU A 243 0.89 13.41 14.38
CA GLU A 243 2.06 14.21 14.07
C GLU A 243 3.21 13.86 15.02
N ALA A 244 4.44 14.15 14.63
CA ALA A 244 5.59 13.96 15.50
C ALA A 244 5.44 14.85 16.75
N ASN A 245 5.31 14.21 17.90
CA ASN A 245 5.19 14.84 19.21
C ASN A 245 6.06 14.11 20.25
N PRO A 246 6.37 14.75 21.38
CA PRO A 246 7.27 14.18 22.41
C PRO A 246 6.76 12.89 23.05
N TYR A 247 5.45 12.62 22.96
CA TYR A 247 4.82 11.43 23.56
C TYR A 247 4.69 10.28 22.58
N ASP A 248 5.03 10.51 21.31
CA ASP A 248 4.82 9.58 20.20
C ASP A 248 3.37 9.06 20.09
N ALA A 249 2.41 9.86 20.57
CA ALA A 249 1.00 9.52 20.67
C ALA A 249 0.23 9.91 19.41
N ALA A 250 -0.75 9.08 19.02
CA ALA A 250 -1.72 9.43 17.99
C ALA A 250 -2.80 10.37 18.55
N ILE A 251 -3.52 11.07 17.67
CA ILE A 251 -4.61 11.99 18.07
C ILE A 251 -5.60 11.27 19.00
N LYS A 252 -5.96 10.04 18.68
CA LYS A 252 -6.92 9.25 19.47
C LYS A 252 -6.39 8.77 20.84
N ASP A 253 -5.08 8.87 21.08
CA ASP A 253 -4.49 8.46 22.36
C ASP A 253 -4.65 9.54 23.43
N PHE A 254 -4.91 10.78 23.02
CA PHE A 254 -5.19 11.88 23.94
C PHE A 254 -6.62 11.77 24.49
N SER A 255 -6.76 11.99 25.79
CA SER A 255 -8.03 11.88 26.50
C SER A 255 -9.16 12.74 25.93
N GLU A 256 -8.81 13.86 25.30
CA GLU A 256 -9.75 14.81 24.68
C GLU A 256 -10.41 14.26 23.41
N PHE A 257 -9.74 13.35 22.69
CA PHE A 257 -10.17 12.85 21.38
C PHE A 257 -10.50 11.35 21.37
N LYS A 258 -10.26 10.65 22.49
CA LYS A 258 -10.34 9.19 22.55
C LYS A 258 -11.72 8.64 22.22
N ASP A 259 -12.76 9.29 22.76
CA ASP A 259 -14.15 8.81 22.68
C ASP A 259 -15.00 9.61 21.66
N ASP A 260 -14.42 10.64 21.04
CA ASP A 260 -15.10 11.50 20.06
C ASP A 260 -14.37 11.53 18.73
N GLY A 261 -14.90 10.77 17.77
CA GLY A 261 -14.36 10.70 16.40
C GLY A 261 -14.47 12.04 15.65
N LEU A 262 -15.45 12.89 15.99
CA LEU A 262 -15.60 14.21 15.36
C LEU A 262 -14.49 15.16 15.84
N SER A 263 -14.24 15.21 17.12
CA SER A 263 -13.14 16.02 17.70
C SER A 263 -11.78 15.59 17.16
N ALA A 264 -11.55 14.27 17.02
CA ALA A 264 -10.34 13.76 16.40
C ALA A 264 -10.20 14.18 14.93
N LEU A 265 -11.30 14.23 14.17
CA LEU A 265 -11.30 14.70 12.79
C LEU A 265 -11.03 16.22 12.70
N LEU A 266 -11.64 17.01 13.57
CA LEU A 266 -11.38 18.45 13.64
C LEU A 266 -9.93 18.76 14.00
N GLU A 267 -9.34 17.99 14.92
CA GLU A 267 -7.92 18.11 15.23
C GLU A 267 -7.03 17.74 14.04
N SER A 268 -7.38 16.69 13.28
CA SER A 268 -6.71 16.35 12.02
C SER A 268 -6.74 17.50 11.01
N GLU A 269 -7.89 18.17 10.87
CA GLU A 269 -8.03 19.35 9.99
C GLU A 269 -7.26 20.57 10.53
N ARG A 270 -7.21 20.76 11.85
CA ARG A 270 -6.40 21.81 12.48
C ARG A 270 -4.93 21.63 12.15
N ILE A 271 -4.39 20.42 12.35
CA ILE A 271 -2.99 20.11 12.03
C ILE A 271 -2.71 20.33 10.55
N LYS A 272 -3.62 19.90 9.67
CA LYS A 272 -3.49 20.11 8.24
C LYS A 272 -3.42 21.60 7.88
N ASN A 273 -4.28 22.40 8.45
CA ASN A 273 -4.30 23.85 8.23
C ASN A 273 -3.03 24.52 8.76
N GLU A 274 -2.53 24.09 9.92
CA GLU A 274 -1.24 24.58 10.47
C GLU A 274 -0.06 24.28 9.53
N LEU A 275 -0.05 23.12 8.88
CA LEU A 275 0.98 22.80 7.88
C LEU A 275 0.90 23.75 6.67
N PHE A 276 -0.31 24.07 6.20
CA PHE A 276 -0.51 25.02 5.09
C PHE A 276 -0.15 26.46 5.47
N GLU A 277 -0.56 26.91 6.65
CA GLU A 277 -0.18 28.23 7.16
C GLU A 277 1.35 28.33 7.28
N LYS A 278 1.99 27.28 7.77
CA LYS A 278 3.45 27.23 7.87
C LYS A 278 4.14 27.31 6.52
N GLU A 279 3.64 26.63 5.51
CA GLU A 279 4.13 26.75 4.14
C GLU A 279 4.00 28.19 3.64
N HIS A 280 2.84 28.81 3.86
CA HIS A 280 2.58 30.18 3.44
C HIS A 280 3.48 31.20 4.15
N ASP A 281 3.59 31.09 5.48
CA ASP A 281 4.43 32.00 6.30
C ASP A 281 5.91 31.95 5.92
N LEU A 282 6.41 30.79 5.52
CA LEU A 282 7.81 30.62 5.12
C LEU A 282 8.13 31.20 3.73
N TRP A 283 7.12 31.51 2.94
CA TRP A 283 7.28 32.17 1.64
C TRP A 283 7.45 33.69 1.76
N GLU A 284 7.07 34.27 2.88
CA GLU A 284 7.13 35.72 3.10
C GLU A 284 8.50 36.20 3.64
N TYR A 285 9.45 35.30 3.87
CA TYR A 285 10.78 35.63 4.42
C TYR A 285 11.90 35.53 3.38
#